data_9115760a89a018be43d6e21d34cc7692
#
_entry.id   9115760a89a018be43d6e21d34cc7692
#
_cell.length_a   1.000
_cell.length_b   1.000
_cell.length_c   1.000
_cell.angle_alpha   90.00
_cell.angle_beta   90.00
_cell.angle_gamma   90.00
#
_symmetry.space_group_name_H-M   'P 1'
#
loop_
_entity.id
_entity.type
_entity.pdbx_description
1 polymer ?
#
loop_
_entity_poly.entity_id
_entity_poly.type
_entity_poly.pdbx_seq_one_letter_code
_entity_poly.pdbx_strand_id
1 'polypeptide(L)'
;MSAYAGVDLGATNIRAVIADADGTLLGSADHRTPRGPTGAAVTDELLDTLREASERGGVRPQEIESIGVGSIGPLDLASGVIENPSNLPAGIGVIPLRGPIANLADLNEANVYLHNDTNAGCIGERFYADRNPDDMAYLTISSGIGAGVCVDGNVLGGWDGNAGEVGHMTVDPDGKRTCGCGKDGHWEAYCSGNNIPEYAKDLYENEPVETVLEVESDLTAAAVFGAVGEDDFAERVVKRVAAWNTMGIANTVHAFAPLVIYVGGAVALNNPELTLEPIRQRLDDLVFINVPEIELTTLGDDAVVRGALASALTGGTGDRGEFEG
;
A
#
# COMPACT_ATOMS: atom_id res chain seq x y z
N MET A 1 6.26 20.57 23.96
CA MET A 1 5.11 19.67 23.68
C MET A 1 5.70 18.61 22.78
N SER A 2 5.59 17.33 23.16
CA SER A 2 6.10 16.24 22.33
C SER A 2 5.33 16.19 21.02
N ALA A 3 6.04 16.12 19.92
CA ALA A 3 5.43 16.03 18.58
C ALA A 3 5.97 14.81 17.84
N TYR A 4 5.15 14.28 16.95
CA TYR A 4 5.42 13.09 16.14
C TYR A 4 5.08 13.38 14.68
N ALA A 5 5.80 12.75 13.76
CA ALA A 5 5.55 12.96 12.34
C ALA A 5 5.31 11.63 11.60
N GLY A 6 4.40 11.69 10.64
CA GLY A 6 4.21 10.64 9.64
C GLY A 6 4.47 11.19 8.25
N VAL A 7 5.20 10.45 7.43
CA VAL A 7 5.49 10.80 6.03
C VAL A 7 5.10 9.65 5.12
N ASP A 8 4.40 9.97 4.04
CA ASP A 8 4.10 9.06 2.93
C ASP A 8 4.86 9.56 1.69
N LEU A 9 5.81 8.77 1.23
CA LEU A 9 6.55 9.01 0.00
C LEU A 9 6.02 8.12 -1.12
N GLY A 10 5.02 8.62 -1.83
CA GLY A 10 4.48 7.97 -3.02
C GLY A 10 5.23 8.34 -4.30
N ALA A 11 4.97 7.62 -5.40
CA ALA A 11 5.53 7.92 -6.71
C ALA A 11 5.02 9.25 -7.33
N THR A 12 3.90 9.76 -6.84
CA THR A 12 3.24 10.96 -7.38
C THR A 12 3.23 12.13 -6.40
N ASN A 13 2.99 11.84 -5.12
CA ASN A 13 2.89 12.84 -4.06
C ASN A 13 3.73 12.41 -2.86
N ILE A 14 4.20 13.41 -2.11
CA ILE A 14 4.79 13.27 -0.78
C ILE A 14 3.84 13.95 0.18
N ARG A 15 3.41 13.25 1.23
CA ARG A 15 2.53 13.80 2.25
C ARG A 15 3.21 13.73 3.62
N ALA A 16 3.07 14.77 4.43
CA ALA A 16 3.56 14.79 5.79
C ALA A 16 2.48 15.28 6.74
N VAL A 17 2.43 14.67 7.92
CA VAL A 17 1.53 15.06 9.01
C VAL A 17 2.33 15.20 10.30
N ILE A 18 1.94 16.16 11.14
CA ILE A 18 2.48 16.35 12.48
C ILE A 18 1.34 16.17 13.47
N ALA A 19 1.60 15.45 14.56
CA ALA A 19 0.64 15.23 15.63
C ALA A 19 1.29 15.47 17.02
N ASP A 20 0.45 15.67 18.02
CA ASP A 20 0.87 15.64 19.43
C ASP A 20 0.98 14.21 19.97
N ALA A 21 1.30 14.08 21.26
CA ALA A 21 1.45 12.78 21.92
C ALA A 21 0.14 11.97 21.97
N ASP A 22 -1.01 12.63 21.87
CA ASP A 22 -2.32 11.97 21.83
C ASP A 22 -2.71 11.54 20.40
N GLY A 23 -1.85 11.78 19.40
CA GLY A 23 -2.11 11.49 17.99
C GLY A 23 -3.02 12.51 17.31
N THR A 24 -3.32 13.66 17.96
CA THR A 24 -4.12 14.73 17.39
C THR A 24 -3.31 15.48 16.34
N LEU A 25 -3.84 15.58 15.12
CA LEU A 25 -3.14 16.28 14.03
C LEU A 25 -3.01 17.77 14.30
N LEU A 26 -1.79 18.28 14.23
CA LEU A 26 -1.43 19.68 14.38
C LEU A 26 -1.22 20.38 13.05
N GLY A 27 -0.62 19.71 12.08
CA GLY A 27 -0.33 20.25 10.76
C GLY A 27 -0.13 19.18 9.70
N SER A 28 -0.27 19.57 8.44
CA SER A 28 -0.07 18.69 7.29
C SER A 28 0.40 19.47 6.07
N ALA A 29 1.13 18.81 5.18
CA ALA A 29 1.53 19.31 3.86
C ALA A 29 1.52 18.19 2.83
N ASP A 30 1.32 18.56 1.56
CA ASP A 30 1.30 17.68 0.40
C ASP A 30 2.03 18.34 -0.76
N HIS A 31 3.03 17.64 -1.30
CA HIS A 31 3.82 18.10 -2.43
C HIS A 31 3.88 17.04 -3.54
N ARG A 32 4.22 17.47 -4.76
CA ARG A 32 4.46 16.53 -5.87
C ARG A 32 5.83 15.86 -5.73
N THR A 33 5.88 14.55 -5.89
CA THR A 33 7.16 13.83 -5.94
C THR A 33 7.96 14.25 -7.17
N PRO A 34 9.19 14.75 -7.01
CA PRO A 34 10.07 15.10 -8.13
C PRO A 34 10.37 13.89 -9.03
N ARG A 35 10.36 14.12 -10.32
CA ARG A 35 10.67 13.09 -11.32
C ARG A 35 12.09 13.22 -11.89
N GLY A 36 12.98 13.87 -11.15
CA GLY A 36 14.39 14.07 -11.50
C GLY A 36 14.96 15.36 -10.90
N PRO A 37 16.24 15.63 -11.12
CA PRO A 37 17.20 14.81 -11.89
C PRO A 37 17.79 13.64 -11.08
N THR A 38 17.71 13.64 -9.74
CA THR A 38 18.38 12.66 -8.85
C THR A 38 17.48 12.28 -7.67
N GLY A 39 17.84 11.21 -6.95
CA GLY A 39 17.17 10.84 -5.70
C GLY A 39 17.31 11.91 -4.60
N ALA A 40 18.39 12.68 -4.59
CA ALA A 40 18.53 13.80 -3.67
C ALA A 40 17.42 14.86 -3.83
N ALA A 41 16.96 15.11 -5.06
CA ALA A 41 15.86 16.05 -5.29
C ALA A 41 14.54 15.54 -4.66
N VAL A 42 14.32 14.22 -4.63
CA VAL A 42 13.17 13.61 -3.93
C VAL A 42 13.32 13.77 -2.43
N THR A 43 14.53 13.55 -1.89
CA THR A 43 14.83 13.75 -0.47
C THR A 43 14.60 15.21 -0.07
N ASP A 44 15.11 16.16 -0.86
CA ASP A 44 14.97 17.59 -0.57
C ASP A 44 13.48 17.99 -0.51
N GLU A 45 12.67 17.54 -1.46
CA GLU A 45 11.21 17.78 -1.47
C GLU A 45 10.50 17.16 -0.27
N LEU A 46 10.91 15.94 0.13
CA LEU A 46 10.37 15.29 1.33
C LEU A 46 10.68 16.13 2.57
N LEU A 47 11.92 16.63 2.71
CA LEU A 47 12.31 17.48 3.83
C LEU A 47 11.56 18.82 3.82
N ASP A 48 11.31 19.40 2.65
CA ASP A 48 10.52 20.63 2.51
C ASP A 48 9.06 20.39 2.88
N THR A 49 8.46 19.26 2.46
CA THR A 49 7.11 18.86 2.86
C THR A 49 7.00 18.72 4.38
N LEU A 50 7.99 18.08 5.01
CA LEU A 50 8.02 17.90 6.46
C LEU A 50 8.20 19.23 7.21
N ARG A 51 9.05 20.15 6.70
CA ARG A 51 9.19 21.50 7.25
C ARG A 51 7.86 22.27 7.18
N GLU A 52 7.19 22.24 6.04
CA GLU A 52 5.92 22.94 5.85
C GLU A 52 4.83 22.37 6.76
N ALA A 53 4.72 21.04 6.90
CA ALA A 53 3.79 20.42 7.84
C ALA A 53 4.08 20.86 9.28
N SER A 54 5.36 20.91 9.68
CA SER A 54 5.80 21.37 11.01
C SER A 54 5.46 22.84 11.25
N GLU A 55 5.70 23.70 10.26
CA GLU A 55 5.40 25.12 10.33
C GLU A 55 3.88 25.36 10.49
N ARG A 56 3.06 24.65 9.72
CA ARG A 56 1.59 24.70 9.82
C ARG A 56 1.08 24.21 11.17
N GLY A 57 1.77 23.21 11.76
CA GLY A 57 1.48 22.68 13.11
C GLY A 57 2.01 23.57 14.24
N GLY A 58 2.78 24.63 13.96
CA GLY A 58 3.43 25.46 14.96
C GLY A 58 4.52 24.72 15.75
N VAL A 59 5.11 23.67 15.17
CA VAL A 59 6.13 22.79 15.75
C VAL A 59 7.43 23.01 15.00
N ARG A 60 8.55 23.17 15.70
CA ARG A 60 9.86 23.14 15.04
C ARG A 60 10.26 21.68 14.76
N PRO A 61 10.90 21.39 13.62
CA PRO A 61 11.35 20.02 13.34
C PRO A 61 12.15 19.37 14.48
N GLN A 62 12.95 20.15 15.23
CA GLN A 62 13.74 19.69 16.38
C GLN A 62 12.92 19.40 17.65
N GLU A 63 11.62 19.64 17.63
CA GLU A 63 10.68 19.29 18.71
C GLU A 63 9.93 17.98 18.42
N ILE A 64 10.19 17.35 17.27
CA ILE A 64 9.67 16.05 16.87
C ILE A 64 10.50 14.98 17.58
N GLU A 65 9.87 14.05 18.27
CA GLU A 65 10.53 12.98 19.04
C GLU A 65 10.82 11.74 18.21
N SER A 66 9.96 11.47 17.21
CA SER A 66 10.16 10.36 16.26
C SER A 66 9.40 10.61 14.95
N ILE A 67 9.85 9.98 13.89
CA ILE A 67 9.30 10.11 12.55
C ILE A 67 9.11 8.71 11.93
N GLY A 68 7.90 8.41 11.51
CA GLY A 68 7.61 7.24 10.67
C GLY A 68 7.53 7.64 9.21
N VAL A 69 7.97 6.75 8.34
CA VAL A 69 7.93 6.94 6.89
C VAL A 69 7.38 5.68 6.24
N GLY A 70 6.29 5.82 5.51
CA GLY A 70 5.83 4.83 4.55
C GLY A 70 6.29 5.24 3.16
N SER A 71 6.89 4.34 2.40
CA SER A 71 7.43 4.71 1.09
C SER A 71 7.29 3.63 0.05
N ILE A 72 7.34 4.04 -1.22
CA ILE A 72 7.58 3.13 -2.33
C ILE A 72 8.88 2.35 -2.11
N GLY A 73 8.93 1.11 -2.65
CA GLY A 73 10.12 0.27 -2.61
C GLY A 73 10.95 0.32 -3.90
N PRO A 74 12.04 -0.48 -3.94
CA PRO A 74 12.59 -1.29 -2.84
C PRO A 74 13.34 -0.46 -1.78
N LEU A 75 13.15 -0.82 -0.51
CA LEU A 75 13.84 -0.21 0.63
C LEU A 75 15.06 -1.04 1.02
N ASP A 76 16.21 -0.40 1.20
CA ASP A 76 17.32 -0.93 2.01
C ASP A 76 17.19 -0.35 3.43
N LEU A 77 16.60 -1.13 4.33
CA LEU A 77 16.40 -0.72 5.72
C LEU A 77 17.70 -0.55 6.50
N ALA A 78 18.78 -1.26 6.11
CA ALA A 78 20.07 -1.14 6.77
C ALA A 78 20.73 0.21 6.47
N SER A 79 20.73 0.60 5.19
CA SER A 79 21.30 1.88 4.72
C SER A 79 20.32 3.04 4.87
N GLY A 80 19.02 2.77 5.08
CA GLY A 80 17.97 3.79 5.20
C GLY A 80 17.68 4.55 3.92
N VAL A 81 17.65 3.83 2.79
CA VAL A 81 17.47 4.41 1.43
C VAL A 81 16.46 3.61 0.61
N ILE A 82 15.93 4.23 -0.44
CA ILE A 82 15.23 3.53 -1.53
C ILE A 82 16.23 3.30 -2.66
N GLU A 83 16.24 2.09 -3.24
CA GLU A 83 17.14 1.74 -4.33
C GLU A 83 16.39 1.50 -5.64
N ASN A 84 16.70 2.32 -6.66
CA ASN A 84 16.19 2.13 -8.03
C ASN A 84 14.66 1.91 -8.12
N PRO A 85 13.83 2.82 -7.56
CA PRO A 85 12.39 2.65 -7.53
C PRO A 85 11.79 2.52 -8.93
N SER A 86 11.07 1.43 -9.18
CA SER A 86 10.47 1.13 -10.50
C SER A 86 9.37 2.13 -10.89
N ASN A 87 8.77 2.80 -9.92
CA ASN A 87 7.67 3.75 -10.10
C ASN A 87 8.14 5.19 -10.38
N LEU A 88 9.45 5.42 -10.38
CA LEU A 88 10.08 6.70 -10.73
C LEU A 88 11.01 6.54 -11.94
N PRO A 89 11.39 7.64 -12.63
CA PRO A 89 12.33 7.56 -13.75
C PRO A 89 13.65 6.92 -13.38
N ALA A 90 14.21 6.07 -14.25
CA ALA A 90 15.42 5.31 -14.01
C ALA A 90 16.67 6.16 -13.61
N GLY A 91 16.67 7.45 -13.92
CA GLY A 91 17.76 8.37 -13.53
C GLY A 91 17.75 8.79 -12.05
N ILE A 92 16.69 8.50 -11.30
CA ILE A 92 16.58 8.85 -9.88
C ILE A 92 17.62 8.10 -9.04
N GLY A 93 17.79 6.79 -9.30
CA GLY A 93 18.77 5.96 -8.58
C GLY A 93 18.44 5.79 -7.11
N VAL A 94 19.38 6.14 -6.23
CA VAL A 94 19.23 6.03 -4.78
C VAL A 94 18.57 7.28 -4.19
N ILE A 95 17.59 7.11 -3.31
CA ILE A 95 16.92 8.17 -2.55
C ILE A 95 17.28 8.00 -1.07
N PRO A 96 18.15 8.84 -0.50
CA PRO A 96 18.46 8.82 0.93
C PRO A 96 17.26 9.25 1.78
N LEU A 97 16.93 8.52 2.83
CA LEU A 97 15.79 8.83 3.72
C LEU A 97 16.24 9.05 5.16
N ARG A 98 16.70 8.00 5.86
CA ARG A 98 16.89 8.01 7.31
C ARG A 98 17.83 9.12 7.79
N GLY A 99 19.02 9.20 7.25
CA GLY A 99 20.02 10.19 7.66
C GLY A 99 19.56 11.63 7.45
N PRO A 100 19.13 12.05 6.25
CA PRO A 100 18.60 13.40 6.02
C PRO A 100 17.42 13.77 6.92
N ILE A 101 16.47 12.86 7.15
CA ILE A 101 15.31 13.07 8.03
C ILE A 101 15.77 13.26 9.48
N ALA A 102 16.63 12.36 9.97
CA ALA A 102 17.20 12.46 11.32
C ALA A 102 17.94 13.78 11.53
N ASN A 103 18.75 14.19 10.55
CA ASN A 103 19.48 15.47 10.60
C ASN A 103 18.54 16.70 10.63
N LEU A 104 17.42 16.68 9.88
CA LEU A 104 16.45 17.78 9.91
C LEU A 104 15.84 17.97 11.30
N ALA A 105 15.49 16.87 11.97
CA ALA A 105 14.80 16.87 13.25
C ALA A 105 15.75 16.81 14.47
N ASP A 106 17.06 16.76 14.25
CA ASP A 106 18.08 16.52 15.30
C ASP A 106 17.82 15.24 16.11
N LEU A 107 17.42 14.19 15.40
CA LEU A 107 17.07 12.88 15.95
C LEU A 107 18.22 11.87 15.85
N ASN A 108 18.21 10.88 16.75
CA ASN A 108 18.93 9.63 16.49
C ASN A 108 18.22 8.90 15.32
N GLU A 109 18.99 8.32 14.41
CA GLU A 109 18.45 7.54 13.29
C GLU A 109 17.54 6.37 13.72
N ALA A 110 17.73 5.86 14.94
CA ALA A 110 16.86 4.84 15.54
C ALA A 110 15.40 5.30 15.77
N ASN A 111 15.17 6.62 15.81
CA ASN A 111 13.83 7.22 15.96
C ASN A 111 13.21 7.59 14.61
N VAL A 112 13.82 7.15 13.50
CA VAL A 112 13.26 7.26 12.15
C VAL A 112 12.89 5.86 11.65
N TYR A 113 11.60 5.56 11.66
CA TYR A 113 11.05 4.25 11.30
C TYR A 113 10.69 4.22 9.82
N LEU A 114 11.36 3.38 9.04
CA LEU A 114 11.10 3.23 7.60
C LEU A 114 10.31 1.96 7.33
N HIS A 115 9.24 2.09 6.58
CA HIS A 115 8.38 1.01 6.15
C HIS A 115 8.10 1.11 4.65
N ASN A 116 7.89 -0.03 4.01
CA ASN A 116 7.20 -0.06 2.74
C ASN A 116 5.76 0.47 2.95
N ASP A 117 5.13 1.02 1.89
CA ASP A 117 3.80 1.62 1.94
C ASP A 117 2.73 0.66 2.48
N THR A 118 2.78 -0.62 2.10
CA THR A 118 1.83 -1.63 2.60
C THR A 118 2.06 -1.98 4.06
N ASN A 119 3.31 -2.03 4.52
CA ASN A 119 3.62 -2.23 5.93
C ASN A 119 3.19 -1.02 6.77
N ALA A 120 3.37 0.21 6.27
CA ALA A 120 2.82 1.39 6.91
C ALA A 120 1.28 1.32 6.97
N GLY A 121 0.61 0.92 5.89
CA GLY A 121 -0.84 0.69 5.90
C GLY A 121 -1.28 -0.35 6.94
N CYS A 122 -0.53 -1.45 7.09
CA CYS A 122 -0.77 -2.46 8.11
C CYS A 122 -0.64 -1.89 9.54
N ILE A 123 0.41 -1.13 9.80
CA ILE A 123 0.62 -0.42 11.07
C ILE A 123 -0.54 0.53 11.36
N GLY A 124 -1.01 1.25 10.32
CA GLY A 124 -2.14 2.17 10.44
C GLY A 124 -3.43 1.46 10.80
N GLU A 125 -3.78 0.41 10.08
CA GLU A 125 -4.99 -0.37 10.38
C GLU A 125 -4.90 -1.02 11.76
N ARG A 126 -3.74 -1.55 12.15
CA ARG A 126 -3.55 -2.10 13.50
C ARG A 126 -3.80 -1.05 14.57
N PHE A 127 -3.29 0.16 14.39
CA PHE A 127 -3.40 1.24 15.39
C PHE A 127 -4.79 1.86 15.44
N TYR A 128 -5.42 2.16 14.28
CA TYR A 128 -6.68 2.91 14.22
C TYR A 128 -7.93 2.04 14.20
N ALA A 129 -7.84 0.75 13.80
CA ALA A 129 -8.97 -0.16 13.85
C ALA A 129 -9.43 -0.43 15.29
N ASP A 130 -10.72 -0.70 15.46
CA ASP A 130 -11.31 -0.91 16.78
C ASP A 130 -10.68 -2.08 17.55
N ARG A 131 -10.16 -3.08 16.84
CA ARG A 131 -9.68 -4.35 17.42
C ARG A 131 -8.23 -4.35 17.84
N ASN A 132 -7.34 -3.54 17.25
CA ASN A 132 -5.88 -3.62 17.41
C ASN A 132 -5.35 -5.08 17.30
N PRO A 133 -5.54 -5.76 16.16
CA PRO A 133 -5.27 -7.18 16.01
C PRO A 133 -3.76 -7.47 15.92
N ASP A 134 -3.34 -8.57 16.57
CA ASP A 134 -1.96 -9.07 16.49
C ASP A 134 -1.70 -9.88 15.21
N ASP A 135 -2.77 -10.47 14.62
CA ASP A 135 -2.70 -11.26 13.40
C ASP A 135 -3.61 -10.65 12.34
N MET A 136 -3.04 -9.96 11.38
CA MET A 136 -3.79 -9.27 10.35
C MET A 136 -2.98 -9.06 9.07
N ALA A 137 -3.68 -8.71 7.99
CA ALA A 137 -3.04 -8.18 6.80
C ALA A 137 -3.75 -6.89 6.34
N TYR A 138 -2.98 -5.93 5.86
CA TYR A 138 -3.45 -4.84 5.02
C TYR A 138 -3.09 -5.17 3.58
N LEU A 139 -4.07 -5.27 2.71
CA LEU A 139 -3.92 -5.58 1.28
C LEU A 139 -4.26 -4.34 0.47
N THR A 140 -3.40 -3.90 -0.42
CA THR A 140 -3.72 -2.86 -1.40
C THR A 140 -3.97 -3.47 -2.78
N ILE A 141 -5.11 -3.14 -3.40
CA ILE A 141 -5.41 -3.41 -4.81
C ILE A 141 -5.54 -2.04 -5.51
N SER A 142 -4.44 -1.61 -6.10
CA SER A 142 -4.28 -0.28 -6.71
C SER A 142 -3.59 -0.43 -8.07
N SER A 143 -2.68 0.46 -8.45
CA SER A 143 -1.84 0.28 -9.65
C SER A 143 -1.10 -1.06 -9.67
N GLY A 144 -0.71 -1.58 -8.49
CA GLY A 144 -0.19 -2.91 -8.22
C GLY A 144 -0.99 -3.60 -7.12
N ILE A 145 -0.48 -4.75 -6.63
CA ILE A 145 -1.02 -5.50 -5.50
C ILE A 145 0.12 -5.79 -4.52
N GLY A 146 -0.07 -5.40 -3.25
CA GLY A 146 0.88 -5.68 -2.18
C GLY A 146 0.17 -5.86 -0.85
N ALA A 147 0.86 -6.42 0.14
CA ALA A 147 0.32 -6.53 1.49
C ALA A 147 1.38 -6.19 2.55
N GLY A 148 0.93 -5.52 3.62
CA GLY A 148 1.61 -5.52 4.90
C GLY A 148 0.97 -6.57 5.80
N VAL A 149 1.79 -7.33 6.50
CA VAL A 149 1.31 -8.47 7.31
C VAL A 149 1.84 -8.35 8.74
N CYS A 150 0.95 -8.50 9.71
CA CYS A 150 1.28 -8.60 11.13
C CYS A 150 0.98 -10.02 11.61
N VAL A 151 1.93 -10.64 12.30
CA VAL A 151 1.79 -11.97 12.91
C VAL A 151 2.36 -11.91 14.31
N ASP A 152 1.61 -12.41 15.29
CA ASP A 152 1.98 -12.35 16.72
C ASP A 152 2.40 -10.92 17.13
N GLY A 153 1.70 -9.90 16.67
CA GLY A 153 1.97 -8.50 16.96
C GLY A 153 3.18 -7.88 16.24
N ASN A 154 3.84 -8.63 15.36
CA ASN A 154 5.02 -8.15 14.62
C ASN A 154 4.71 -7.93 13.14
N VAL A 155 4.95 -6.73 12.66
CA VAL A 155 4.88 -6.44 11.23
C VAL A 155 6.05 -7.09 10.50
N LEU A 156 5.75 -7.90 9.49
CA LEU A 156 6.74 -8.71 8.81
C LEU A 156 7.53 -7.86 7.80
N GLY A 157 8.81 -7.66 8.05
CA GLY A 157 9.75 -7.08 7.09
C GLY A 157 10.48 -8.14 6.24
N GLY A 158 10.59 -9.35 6.75
CA GLY A 158 11.47 -10.35 6.15
C GLY A 158 12.96 -10.04 6.41
N TRP A 159 13.85 -10.76 5.71
CA TRP A 159 15.29 -10.56 5.90
C TRP A 159 15.84 -9.34 5.17
N ASP A 160 15.14 -8.87 4.13
CA ASP A 160 15.55 -7.77 3.25
C ASP A 160 14.53 -6.62 3.16
N GLY A 161 13.45 -6.67 3.98
CA GLY A 161 12.41 -5.64 3.99
C GLY A 161 11.27 -5.87 2.98
N ASN A 162 11.27 -6.97 2.22
CA ASN A 162 10.32 -7.24 1.14
C ASN A 162 9.32 -8.37 1.44
N ALA A 163 9.03 -8.67 2.72
CA ALA A 163 7.94 -9.58 3.05
C ALA A 163 6.58 -8.96 2.68
N GLY A 164 5.61 -9.79 2.28
CA GLY A 164 4.28 -9.31 1.94
C GLY A 164 4.06 -9.02 0.45
N GLU A 165 5.00 -9.37 -0.43
CA GLU A 165 4.89 -9.25 -1.90
C GLU A 165 3.88 -10.27 -2.48
N VAL A 166 2.67 -10.31 -1.89
CA VAL A 166 1.62 -11.31 -2.24
C VAL A 166 1.11 -11.17 -3.67
N GLY A 167 1.16 -9.96 -4.24
CA GLY A 167 0.81 -9.72 -5.64
C GLY A 167 1.66 -10.52 -6.62
N HIS A 168 2.85 -10.96 -6.20
CA HIS A 168 3.75 -11.81 -6.97
C HIS A 168 3.61 -13.30 -6.67
N MET A 169 2.63 -13.71 -5.85
CA MET A 169 2.27 -15.12 -5.75
C MET A 169 1.64 -15.61 -7.06
N THR A 170 2.04 -16.82 -7.49
CA THR A 170 1.48 -17.45 -8.69
C THR A 170 0.04 -17.91 -8.42
N VAL A 171 -0.91 -17.36 -9.18
CA VAL A 171 -2.33 -17.76 -9.17
C VAL A 171 -2.71 -18.50 -10.44
N ASP A 172 -1.98 -18.31 -11.53
CA ASP A 172 -2.15 -19.02 -12.79
C ASP A 172 -0.91 -19.89 -13.09
N PRO A 173 -0.96 -21.22 -12.82
CA PRO A 173 0.16 -22.11 -13.07
C PRO A 173 0.47 -22.31 -14.58
N ASP A 174 -0.50 -22.02 -15.46
CA ASP A 174 -0.27 -22.05 -16.92
C ASP A 174 0.53 -20.84 -17.40
N GLY A 175 0.64 -19.79 -16.57
CA GLY A 175 1.47 -18.62 -16.86
C GLY A 175 1.03 -17.82 -18.08
N LYS A 176 -0.29 -17.68 -18.31
CA LYS A 176 -0.83 -17.05 -19.51
C LYS A 176 -0.52 -15.56 -19.62
N ARG A 177 -0.22 -14.90 -18.51
CA ARG A 177 0.14 -13.49 -18.47
C ARG A 177 1.47 -13.30 -17.76
N THR A 178 2.30 -12.43 -18.33
CA THR A 178 3.57 -12.00 -17.71
C THR A 178 3.31 -10.77 -16.85
N CYS A 179 3.72 -10.83 -15.59
CA CYS A 179 3.68 -9.71 -14.65
C CYS A 179 4.73 -8.64 -15.01
N GLY A 180 4.52 -7.41 -14.58
CA GLY A 180 5.49 -6.31 -14.71
C GLY A 180 6.88 -6.63 -14.14
N CYS A 181 6.99 -7.56 -13.18
CA CYS A 181 8.26 -8.06 -12.65
C CYS A 181 8.98 -9.06 -13.58
N GLY A 182 8.41 -9.41 -14.74
CA GLY A 182 8.98 -10.33 -15.73
C GLY A 182 8.76 -11.82 -15.43
N LYS A 183 7.88 -12.17 -14.48
CA LYS A 183 7.50 -13.55 -14.16
C LYS A 183 6.07 -13.81 -14.57
N ASP A 184 5.75 -15.09 -14.85
CA ASP A 184 4.44 -15.48 -15.38
C ASP A 184 3.48 -15.91 -14.28
N GLY A 185 2.17 -15.70 -14.53
CA GLY A 185 1.07 -16.23 -13.71
C GLY A 185 0.89 -15.55 -12.35
N HIS A 186 1.52 -14.41 -12.09
CA HIS A 186 1.38 -13.67 -10.84
C HIS A 186 0.00 -13.02 -10.69
N TRP A 187 -0.52 -12.95 -9.48
CA TRP A 187 -1.81 -12.35 -9.16
C TRP A 187 -1.96 -10.93 -9.71
N GLU A 188 -0.95 -10.09 -9.50
CA GLU A 188 -0.94 -8.70 -9.96
C GLU A 188 -1.17 -8.57 -11.47
N ALA A 189 -0.66 -9.52 -12.27
CA ALA A 189 -0.82 -9.52 -13.74
C ALA A 189 -2.28 -9.62 -14.21
N TYR A 190 -3.21 -10.01 -13.35
CA TYR A 190 -4.63 -10.18 -13.64
C TYR A 190 -5.51 -9.13 -12.98
N CYS A 191 -5.13 -8.64 -11.80
CA CYS A 191 -6.05 -7.98 -10.89
C CYS A 191 -5.65 -6.57 -10.47
N SER A 192 -4.43 -6.11 -10.77
CA SER A 192 -4.06 -4.74 -10.47
C SER A 192 -4.72 -3.74 -11.43
N GLY A 193 -4.89 -2.51 -10.98
CA GLY A 193 -5.48 -1.44 -11.79
C GLY A 193 -4.77 -1.20 -13.12
N ASN A 194 -3.44 -1.42 -13.17
CA ASN A 194 -2.67 -1.33 -14.41
C ASN A 194 -2.89 -2.56 -15.31
N ASN A 195 -3.20 -3.72 -14.76
CA ASN A 195 -3.27 -4.97 -15.53
C ASN A 195 -4.70 -5.42 -15.86
N ILE A 196 -5.73 -4.96 -15.16
CA ILE A 196 -7.15 -5.25 -15.51
C ILE A 196 -7.48 -4.87 -16.94
N PRO A 197 -7.09 -3.69 -17.47
CA PRO A 197 -7.34 -3.33 -18.86
C PRO A 197 -6.66 -4.28 -19.85
N GLU A 198 -5.41 -4.63 -19.58
CA GLU A 198 -4.64 -5.54 -20.44
C GLU A 198 -5.20 -6.97 -20.39
N TYR A 199 -5.69 -7.39 -19.22
CA TYR A 199 -6.39 -8.68 -19.09
C TYR A 199 -7.72 -8.69 -19.85
N ALA A 200 -8.45 -7.58 -19.83
CA ALA A 200 -9.65 -7.44 -20.65
C ALA A 200 -9.34 -7.54 -22.16
N LYS A 201 -8.26 -6.91 -22.64
CA LYS A 201 -7.80 -7.04 -24.03
C LYS A 201 -7.52 -8.50 -24.40
N ASP A 202 -6.77 -9.24 -23.56
CA ASP A 202 -6.50 -10.66 -23.81
C ASP A 202 -7.79 -11.50 -23.88
N LEU A 203 -8.76 -11.23 -23.02
CA LEU A 203 -10.04 -11.93 -23.03
C LEU A 203 -10.85 -11.61 -24.30
N TYR A 204 -10.81 -10.37 -24.77
CA TYR A 204 -11.48 -9.93 -25.98
C TYR A 204 -10.84 -10.55 -27.23
N GLU A 205 -9.51 -10.54 -27.33
CA GLU A 205 -8.78 -11.15 -28.46
C GLU A 205 -9.05 -12.65 -28.59
N ASN A 206 -9.14 -13.37 -27.45
CA ASN A 206 -9.43 -14.79 -27.43
C ASN A 206 -10.89 -15.12 -27.80
N GLU A 207 -11.82 -14.24 -27.46
CA GLU A 207 -13.26 -14.42 -27.69
C GLU A 207 -13.92 -13.05 -27.89
N PRO A 208 -13.84 -12.47 -29.12
CA PRO A 208 -14.46 -11.20 -29.44
C PRO A 208 -15.99 -11.24 -29.27
N VAL A 209 -16.54 -10.24 -28.58
CA VAL A 209 -17.98 -10.08 -28.33
C VAL A 209 -18.38 -8.63 -28.51
N GLU A 210 -19.69 -8.37 -28.69
CA GLU A 210 -20.20 -7.01 -28.66
C GLU A 210 -20.00 -6.40 -27.26
N THR A 211 -19.46 -5.17 -27.19
CA THR A 211 -19.16 -4.45 -25.97
C THR A 211 -19.17 -2.95 -26.21
N VAL A 212 -19.54 -2.18 -25.17
CA VAL A 212 -19.43 -0.72 -25.16
C VAL A 212 -18.03 -0.22 -24.81
N LEU A 213 -17.16 -1.14 -24.34
CA LEU A 213 -15.79 -0.80 -23.96
C LEU A 213 -14.92 -0.58 -25.22
N GLU A 214 -14.16 0.49 -25.23
CA GLU A 214 -13.17 0.76 -26.27
C GLU A 214 -11.89 -0.07 -26.01
N VAL A 215 -12.00 -1.40 -26.22
CA VAL A 215 -10.95 -2.37 -25.82
C VAL A 215 -9.62 -2.13 -26.54
N GLU A 216 -9.64 -1.63 -27.78
CA GLU A 216 -8.44 -1.37 -28.60
C GLU A 216 -7.78 0.00 -28.34
N SER A 217 -8.40 0.84 -27.49
CA SER A 217 -7.89 2.18 -27.16
C SER A 217 -7.35 2.26 -25.72
N ASP A 218 -7.39 3.41 -25.07
CA ASP A 218 -6.92 3.67 -23.73
C ASP A 218 -7.90 3.13 -22.66
N LEU A 219 -8.15 1.82 -22.68
CA LEU A 219 -9.00 1.16 -21.68
C LEU A 219 -8.40 1.34 -20.27
N THR A 220 -9.24 1.63 -19.29
CA THR A 220 -8.86 1.76 -17.89
C THR A 220 -9.64 0.77 -17.01
N ALA A 221 -9.10 0.42 -15.84
CA ALA A 221 -9.84 -0.38 -14.87
C ALA A 221 -11.17 0.30 -14.48
N ALA A 222 -11.16 1.63 -14.31
CA ALA A 222 -12.37 2.40 -14.00
C ALA A 222 -13.45 2.26 -15.08
N ALA A 223 -13.06 2.26 -16.38
CA ALA A 223 -14.01 2.04 -17.48
C ALA A 223 -14.60 0.62 -17.44
N VAL A 224 -13.76 -0.40 -17.17
CA VAL A 224 -14.22 -1.79 -17.04
C VAL A 224 -15.23 -1.96 -15.91
N PHE A 225 -14.91 -1.46 -14.71
CA PHE A 225 -15.83 -1.54 -13.57
C PHE A 225 -17.08 -0.68 -13.76
N GLY A 226 -16.95 0.51 -14.38
CA GLY A 226 -18.06 1.42 -14.62
C GLY A 226 -19.10 0.90 -15.62
N ALA A 227 -18.74 -0.05 -16.49
CA ALA A 227 -19.65 -0.66 -17.46
C ALA A 227 -20.40 -1.90 -16.92
N VAL A 228 -20.10 -2.36 -15.69
CA VAL A 228 -20.81 -3.47 -15.05
C VAL A 228 -22.29 -3.12 -14.88
N GLY A 229 -23.17 -4.04 -15.24
CA GLY A 229 -24.63 -3.84 -15.24
C GLY A 229 -25.20 -3.32 -16.57
N GLU A 230 -24.34 -2.83 -17.48
CA GLU A 230 -24.73 -2.35 -18.80
C GLU A 230 -24.03 -3.13 -19.93
N ASP A 231 -22.98 -3.91 -19.61
CA ASP A 231 -22.14 -4.59 -20.60
C ASP A 231 -21.73 -5.99 -20.11
N ASP A 232 -22.16 -7.02 -20.84
CA ASP A 232 -21.91 -8.43 -20.51
C ASP A 232 -20.41 -8.79 -20.55
N PHE A 233 -19.61 -8.11 -21.38
CA PHE A 233 -18.18 -8.33 -21.44
C PHE A 233 -17.49 -7.76 -20.20
N ALA A 234 -17.85 -6.55 -19.78
CA ALA A 234 -17.35 -5.94 -18.55
C ALA A 234 -17.67 -6.83 -17.32
N GLU A 235 -18.90 -7.35 -17.23
CA GLU A 235 -19.28 -8.29 -16.16
C GLU A 235 -18.41 -9.55 -16.20
N ARG A 236 -18.15 -10.11 -17.38
CA ARG A 236 -17.28 -11.26 -17.55
C ARG A 236 -15.85 -10.99 -17.08
N VAL A 237 -15.28 -9.83 -17.43
CA VAL A 237 -13.95 -9.41 -16.98
C VAL A 237 -13.90 -9.31 -15.48
N VAL A 238 -14.81 -8.52 -14.86
CA VAL A 238 -14.84 -8.30 -13.41
C VAL A 238 -15.06 -9.60 -12.64
N LYS A 239 -15.92 -10.50 -13.13
CA LYS A 239 -16.12 -11.83 -12.54
C LYS A 239 -14.84 -12.68 -12.54
N ARG A 240 -14.03 -12.62 -13.61
CA ARG A 240 -12.74 -13.31 -13.66
C ARG A 240 -11.70 -12.68 -12.75
N VAL A 241 -11.63 -11.34 -12.71
CA VAL A 241 -10.78 -10.59 -11.76
C VAL A 241 -11.14 -10.96 -10.32
N ALA A 242 -12.43 -11.04 -9.97
CA ALA A 242 -12.89 -11.45 -8.66
C ALA A 242 -12.46 -12.88 -8.31
N ALA A 243 -12.48 -13.81 -9.28
CA ALA A 243 -12.01 -15.18 -9.05
C ALA A 243 -10.50 -15.24 -8.77
N TRP A 244 -9.68 -14.48 -9.50
CA TRP A 244 -8.24 -14.38 -9.24
C TRP A 244 -7.95 -13.69 -7.90
N ASN A 245 -8.69 -12.65 -7.54
CA ASN A 245 -8.58 -12.00 -6.23
C ASN A 245 -8.90 -12.98 -5.09
N THR A 246 -9.95 -13.78 -5.23
CA THR A 246 -10.30 -14.79 -4.23
C THR A 246 -9.16 -15.81 -4.04
N MET A 247 -8.54 -16.23 -5.14
CA MET A 247 -7.42 -17.18 -5.11
C MET A 247 -6.17 -16.57 -4.46
N GLY A 248 -5.83 -15.31 -4.81
CA GLY A 248 -4.71 -14.59 -4.21
C GLY A 248 -4.90 -14.37 -2.71
N ILE A 249 -6.12 -14.02 -2.29
CA ILE A 249 -6.46 -13.88 -0.86
C ILE A 249 -6.43 -15.23 -0.15
N ALA A 250 -6.94 -16.32 -0.75
CA ALA A 250 -6.86 -17.67 -0.17
C ALA A 250 -5.39 -18.08 0.07
N ASN A 251 -4.49 -17.79 -0.88
CA ASN A 251 -3.06 -18.04 -0.70
C ASN A 251 -2.48 -17.20 0.47
N THR A 252 -2.89 -15.95 0.60
CA THR A 252 -2.48 -15.07 1.71
C THR A 252 -2.98 -15.62 3.05
N VAL A 253 -4.24 -16.09 3.11
CA VAL A 253 -4.82 -16.72 4.31
C VAL A 253 -4.04 -17.98 4.70
N HIS A 254 -3.73 -18.87 3.74
CA HIS A 254 -2.95 -20.08 4.02
C HIS A 254 -1.51 -19.78 4.47
N ALA A 255 -0.92 -18.67 3.99
CA ALA A 255 0.46 -18.30 4.33
C ALA A 255 0.59 -17.68 5.72
N PHE A 256 -0.40 -16.89 6.17
CA PHE A 256 -0.28 -16.01 7.34
C PHE A 256 -1.37 -16.20 8.39
N ALA A 257 -2.46 -16.91 8.08
CA ALA A 257 -3.60 -17.16 8.97
C ALA A 257 -4.13 -15.90 9.71
N PRO A 258 -4.38 -14.78 9.01
CA PRO A 258 -4.82 -13.54 9.65
C PRO A 258 -6.23 -13.68 10.24
N LEU A 259 -6.53 -12.94 11.32
CA LEU A 259 -7.87 -12.79 11.87
C LEU A 259 -8.74 -11.92 10.94
N VAL A 260 -8.14 -10.88 10.35
CA VAL A 260 -8.79 -9.92 9.47
C VAL A 260 -7.85 -9.48 8.34
N ILE A 261 -8.41 -9.24 7.16
CA ILE A 261 -7.71 -8.60 6.04
C ILE A 261 -8.43 -7.30 5.72
N TYR A 262 -7.75 -6.17 5.95
CA TYR A 262 -8.21 -4.86 5.50
C TYR A 262 -7.77 -4.63 4.07
N VAL A 263 -8.73 -4.34 3.18
CA VAL A 263 -8.46 -4.16 1.75
C VAL A 263 -8.58 -2.68 1.40
N GLY A 264 -7.52 -2.12 0.88
CA GLY A 264 -7.42 -0.74 0.40
C GLY A 264 -7.00 -0.66 -1.06
N GLY A 265 -6.58 0.54 -1.47
CA GLY A 265 -6.16 0.83 -2.84
C GLY A 265 -7.31 1.22 -3.76
N ALA A 266 -6.97 1.96 -4.82
CA ALA A 266 -7.97 2.63 -5.66
C ALA A 266 -9.00 1.69 -6.31
N VAL A 267 -8.61 0.45 -6.68
CA VAL A 267 -9.54 -0.51 -7.27
C VAL A 267 -10.60 -0.93 -6.25
N ALA A 268 -10.19 -1.28 -5.03
CA ALA A 268 -11.11 -1.71 -3.97
C ALA A 268 -11.95 -0.54 -3.44
N LEU A 269 -11.32 0.62 -3.18
CA LEU A 269 -12.02 1.79 -2.63
C LEU A 269 -13.10 2.33 -3.57
N ASN A 270 -12.85 2.33 -4.87
CA ASN A 270 -13.84 2.82 -5.86
C ASN A 270 -14.88 1.77 -6.26
N ASN A 271 -14.63 0.48 -5.99
CA ASN A 271 -15.52 -0.63 -6.38
C ASN A 271 -15.67 -1.66 -5.24
N PRO A 272 -16.04 -1.26 -4.01
CA PRO A 272 -15.97 -2.14 -2.85
C PRO A 272 -16.87 -3.38 -2.99
N GLU A 273 -18.10 -3.23 -3.47
CA GLU A 273 -19.02 -4.35 -3.63
C GLU A 273 -18.55 -5.35 -4.70
N LEU A 274 -18.08 -4.85 -5.86
CA LEU A 274 -17.60 -5.69 -6.96
C LEU A 274 -16.26 -6.38 -6.63
N THR A 275 -15.50 -5.83 -5.68
CA THR A 275 -14.19 -6.36 -5.29
C THR A 275 -14.33 -7.30 -4.08
N LEU A 276 -14.98 -6.88 -2.99
CA LEU A 276 -14.97 -7.62 -1.73
C LEU A 276 -16.06 -8.67 -1.64
N GLU A 277 -17.27 -8.39 -2.15
CA GLU A 277 -18.40 -9.30 -1.99
C GLU A 277 -18.19 -10.68 -2.64
N PRO A 278 -17.66 -10.77 -3.89
CA PRO A 278 -17.34 -12.08 -4.49
C PRO A 278 -16.29 -12.87 -3.71
N ILE A 279 -15.34 -12.18 -3.06
CA ILE A 279 -14.32 -12.79 -2.22
C ILE A 279 -14.98 -13.40 -0.98
N ARG A 280 -15.77 -12.60 -0.25
CA ARG A 280 -16.51 -13.03 0.96
C ARG A 280 -17.38 -14.25 0.71
N GLN A 281 -18.04 -14.31 -0.46
CA GLN A 281 -18.94 -15.40 -0.84
C GLN A 281 -18.22 -16.72 -1.17
N ARG A 282 -16.97 -16.65 -1.61
CA ARG A 282 -16.27 -17.82 -2.19
C ARG A 282 -15.00 -18.22 -1.44
N LEU A 283 -14.54 -17.42 -0.50
CA LEU A 283 -13.28 -17.69 0.19
C LEU A 283 -13.33 -18.98 1.00
N ASP A 284 -14.48 -19.30 1.63
CA ASP A 284 -14.70 -20.53 2.39
C ASP A 284 -14.55 -21.80 1.52
N ASP A 285 -14.88 -21.73 0.24
CA ASP A 285 -14.70 -22.85 -0.70
C ASP A 285 -13.22 -23.18 -0.98
N LEU A 286 -12.30 -22.23 -0.74
CA LEU A 286 -10.88 -22.33 -1.07
C LEU A 286 -9.98 -22.52 0.15
N VAL A 287 -10.44 -22.15 1.35
CA VAL A 287 -9.64 -22.11 2.56
C VAL A 287 -10.02 -23.28 3.48
N PHE A 288 -9.04 -24.06 3.94
CA PHE A 288 -9.31 -25.20 4.84
C PHE A 288 -9.09 -24.86 6.33
N ILE A 289 -8.56 -23.67 6.62
CA ILE A 289 -8.38 -23.11 7.97
C ILE A 289 -9.49 -22.08 8.25
N ASN A 290 -9.43 -21.36 9.37
CA ASN A 290 -10.41 -20.32 9.66
C ASN A 290 -10.39 -19.25 8.58
N VAL A 291 -11.56 -18.87 8.11
CA VAL A 291 -11.73 -17.79 7.14
C VAL A 291 -11.67 -16.46 7.88
N PRO A 292 -10.77 -15.54 7.50
CA PRO A 292 -10.69 -14.23 8.12
C PRO A 292 -11.86 -13.33 7.75
N GLU A 293 -12.09 -12.29 8.53
CA GLU A 293 -12.94 -11.19 8.12
C GLU A 293 -12.26 -10.40 6.99
N ILE A 294 -13.01 -10.08 5.94
CA ILE A 294 -12.53 -9.26 4.82
C ILE A 294 -13.24 -7.92 4.90
N GLU A 295 -12.51 -6.88 5.26
CA GLU A 295 -13.03 -5.54 5.48
C GLU A 295 -12.41 -4.52 4.52
N LEU A 296 -13.17 -3.49 4.16
CA LEU A 296 -12.59 -2.35 3.47
C LEU A 296 -11.77 -1.54 4.49
N THR A 297 -10.63 -1.01 4.09
CA THR A 297 -9.81 -0.12 4.94
C THR A 297 -10.67 1.03 5.50
N THR A 298 -10.49 1.32 6.77
CA THR A 298 -11.15 2.46 7.43
C THR A 298 -10.40 3.77 7.21
N LEU A 299 -9.16 3.69 6.76
CA LEU A 299 -8.25 4.83 6.58
C LEU A 299 -8.28 5.44 5.17
N GLY A 300 -8.94 4.78 4.22
CA GLY A 300 -9.05 5.25 2.84
C GLY A 300 -7.67 5.51 2.21
N ASP A 301 -7.53 6.64 1.54
CA ASP A 301 -6.27 7.07 0.89
C ASP A 301 -5.20 7.53 1.90
N ASP A 302 -5.53 7.67 3.18
CA ASP A 302 -4.60 8.11 4.23
C ASP A 302 -3.90 6.95 4.95
N ALA A 303 -4.15 5.69 4.54
CA ALA A 303 -3.64 4.51 5.23
C ALA A 303 -2.11 4.57 5.45
N VAL A 304 -1.35 4.97 4.44
CA VAL A 304 0.12 5.03 4.50
C VAL A 304 0.59 6.15 5.43
N VAL A 305 0.10 7.38 5.26
CA VAL A 305 0.56 8.53 6.09
C VAL A 305 0.12 8.39 7.54
N ARG A 306 -1.08 7.85 7.79
CA ARG A 306 -1.56 7.54 9.15
C ARG A 306 -0.78 6.40 9.76
N GLY A 307 -0.47 5.37 8.99
CA GLY A 307 0.36 4.27 9.45
C GLY A 307 1.79 4.70 9.77
N ALA A 308 2.35 5.59 8.96
CA ALA A 308 3.63 6.22 9.25
C ALA A 308 3.58 7.01 10.59
N LEU A 309 2.52 7.79 10.82
CA LEU A 309 2.32 8.47 12.09
C LEU A 309 2.16 7.49 13.27
N ALA A 310 1.35 6.45 13.11
CA ALA A 310 1.17 5.41 14.12
C ALA A 310 2.50 4.71 14.45
N SER A 311 3.33 4.47 13.44
CA SER A 311 4.70 3.96 13.62
C SER A 311 5.56 4.88 14.49
N ALA A 312 5.50 6.19 14.25
CA ALA A 312 6.21 7.16 15.10
C ALA A 312 5.72 7.12 16.56
N LEU A 313 4.41 7.05 16.77
CA LEU A 313 3.78 7.05 18.10
C LEU A 313 4.07 5.78 18.90
N THR A 314 4.30 4.64 18.23
CA THR A 314 4.37 3.31 18.85
C THR A 314 5.72 2.61 18.70
N GLY A 315 6.78 3.35 18.39
CA GLY A 315 8.10 2.74 18.20
C GLY A 315 8.20 1.75 17.04
N GLY A 316 7.36 1.90 16.02
CA GLY A 316 7.39 1.09 14.79
C GLY A 316 6.36 -0.04 14.71
N THR A 317 5.58 -0.30 15.77
CA THR A 317 4.75 -1.52 15.87
C THR A 317 3.28 -1.34 15.50
N GLY A 318 2.72 -0.14 15.68
CA GLY A 318 1.28 0.11 15.58
C GLY A 318 0.47 -0.49 16.75
N ASP A 319 1.12 -0.98 17.80
CA ASP A 319 0.44 -1.52 18.98
C ASP A 319 -0.07 -0.41 19.88
N ARG A 320 -1.39 -0.29 20.05
CA ARG A 320 -1.99 0.69 20.96
C ARG A 320 -1.65 0.45 22.44
N GLY A 321 -1.28 -0.79 22.81
CA GLY A 321 -0.81 -1.09 24.17
C GLY A 321 0.53 -0.42 24.51
N GLU A 322 1.30 -0.02 23.49
CA GLU A 322 2.55 0.74 23.63
C GLU A 322 2.33 2.27 23.54
N PHE A 323 1.09 2.70 23.21
CA PHE A 323 0.72 4.11 23.10
C PHE A 323 0.26 4.65 24.45
N GLU A 324 1.10 5.46 25.08
CA GLU A 324 0.83 6.14 26.35
C GLU A 324 0.26 7.56 26.12
N GLY A 325 -0.80 7.69 25.30
CA GLY A 325 -1.44 8.96 24.98
C GLY A 325 -2.22 9.60 26.12
#